data_6aec2064e0dd8b288f8cbfc4338a84ab
#
_entry.id   6aec2064e0dd8b288f8cbfc4338a84ab
#
_cell.length_a   1.000
_cell.length_b   1.000
_cell.length_c   1.000
_cell.angle_alpha   90.00
_cell.angle_beta   90.00
_cell.angle_gamma   90.00
#
_symmetry.space_group_name_H-M   'P 1'
#
loop_
_entity.id
_entity.type
_entity.pdbx_description
1 polymer ?
#
loop_
_entity_poly.entity_id
_entity_poly.type
_entity_poly.pdbx_seq_one_letter_code
_entity_poly.pdbx_strand_id
1 'polypeptide(L)'
;MTADKPRETKAQTPERVGERLLRIGVILAVAAVGFQTLAHLTNEFLLDDRVEGLDADVEGNAFTWAGSAAVFAVAIAALLHFVAFRERRREFLLVLGVATLFSLDDATQIHERIALKVGEDLLGLPDYAAVRLWLLFYLPLLLLMGALLWILAEHVWGPGGRALRLGLGLLVASIPVEIVGLVTRPLSEDGHEAPDDLRVAVEEGLELGGWVLAAAGLTAAVAVALMRFRQD
;
A
#
# COMPACT_ATOMS: atom_id res chain seq x y z
N MET A 1 46.25 35.55 -10.52
CA MET A 1 45.02 35.46 -9.71
C MET A 1 43.89 35.15 -10.67
N THR A 2 43.63 33.85 -10.88
CA THR A 2 42.53 33.35 -11.72
C THR A 2 41.26 33.33 -10.86
N ALA A 3 40.31 34.22 -11.19
CA ALA A 3 39.00 34.23 -10.55
C ALA A 3 38.29 32.93 -10.84
N ASP A 4 38.03 32.14 -9.79
CA ASP A 4 37.28 30.93 -9.85
C ASP A 4 35.82 31.27 -10.25
N LYS A 5 35.43 30.87 -11.46
CA LYS A 5 34.04 31.09 -11.93
C LYS A 5 33.10 30.34 -10.99
N PRO A 6 32.06 31.00 -10.44
CA PRO A 6 31.06 30.31 -9.63
C PRO A 6 30.49 29.15 -10.45
N ARG A 7 30.53 27.94 -9.92
CA ARG A 7 29.80 26.78 -10.48
C ARG A 7 28.33 27.11 -10.49
N GLU A 8 27.79 27.42 -11.66
CA GLU A 8 26.34 27.48 -11.87
C GLU A 8 25.75 26.12 -11.47
N THR A 9 25.16 26.07 -10.30
CA THR A 9 24.31 24.94 -9.89
C THR A 9 23.13 24.92 -10.85
N LYS A 10 23.18 24.06 -11.88
CA LYS A 10 22.05 23.84 -12.80
C LYS A 10 20.83 23.53 -11.96
N ALA A 11 19.86 24.46 -11.92
CA ALA A 11 18.59 24.26 -11.25
C ALA A 11 17.97 22.95 -11.75
N GLN A 12 17.60 22.07 -10.82
CA GLN A 12 16.97 20.79 -11.18
C GLN A 12 15.58 21.08 -11.73
N THR A 13 15.25 20.52 -12.89
CA THR A 13 13.90 20.63 -13.43
C THR A 13 12.91 19.82 -12.59
N PRO A 14 11.63 20.26 -12.49
CA PRO A 14 10.60 19.53 -11.75
C PRO A 14 10.51 18.05 -12.12
N GLU A 15 10.62 17.75 -13.43
CA GLU A 15 10.54 16.38 -13.97
C GLU A 15 11.69 15.51 -13.47
N ARG A 16 12.92 16.02 -13.42
CA ARG A 16 14.07 15.28 -12.88
C ARG A 16 13.91 14.94 -11.41
N VAL A 17 13.33 15.86 -10.63
CA VAL A 17 13.03 15.59 -9.22
C VAL A 17 11.96 14.50 -9.11
N GLY A 18 10.89 14.59 -9.89
CA GLY A 18 9.85 13.56 -9.95
C GLY A 18 10.39 12.19 -10.34
N GLU A 19 11.22 12.11 -11.40
CA GLU A 19 11.87 10.85 -11.82
C GLU A 19 12.77 10.26 -10.75
N ARG A 20 13.53 11.11 -10.04
CA ARG A 20 14.36 10.66 -8.92
C ARG A 20 13.53 10.09 -7.78
N LEU A 21 12.43 10.74 -7.40
CA LEU A 21 11.51 10.26 -6.36
C LEU A 21 10.89 8.93 -6.77
N LEU A 22 10.44 8.79 -8.02
CA LEU A 22 9.92 7.52 -8.53
C LEU A 22 10.95 6.40 -8.49
N ARG A 23 12.20 6.69 -8.91
CA ARG A 23 13.26 5.69 -8.86
C ARG A 23 13.53 5.22 -7.44
N ILE A 24 13.57 6.15 -6.48
CA ILE A 24 13.71 5.81 -5.06
C ILE A 24 12.51 4.95 -4.61
N GLY A 25 11.28 5.34 -4.96
CA GLY A 25 10.08 4.58 -4.63
C GLY A 25 10.08 3.16 -5.20
N VAL A 26 10.51 2.97 -6.45
CA VAL A 26 10.65 1.63 -7.05
C VAL A 26 11.69 0.80 -6.32
N ILE A 27 12.85 1.39 -5.98
CA ILE A 27 13.89 0.70 -5.20
C ILE A 27 13.34 0.28 -3.83
N LEU A 28 12.62 1.18 -3.16
CA LEU A 28 12.00 0.88 -1.87
C LEU A 28 10.94 -0.23 -1.99
N ALA A 29 10.11 -0.22 -3.02
CA ALA A 29 9.11 -1.27 -3.25
C ALA A 29 9.79 -2.64 -3.43
N VAL A 30 10.80 -2.72 -4.31
CA VAL A 30 11.53 -3.98 -4.55
C VAL A 30 12.28 -4.44 -3.28
N ALA A 31 12.89 -3.52 -2.55
CA ALA A 31 13.61 -3.86 -1.33
C ALA A 31 12.67 -4.31 -0.21
N ALA A 32 11.53 -3.62 -0.02
CA ALA A 32 10.54 -3.96 1.01
C ALA A 32 9.89 -5.32 0.72
N VAL A 33 9.40 -5.53 -0.51
CA VAL A 33 8.80 -6.82 -0.91
C VAL A 33 9.83 -7.94 -0.83
N GLY A 34 11.05 -7.73 -1.34
CA GLY A 34 12.11 -8.75 -1.28
C GLY A 34 12.51 -9.10 0.16
N PHE A 35 12.60 -8.10 1.05
CA PHE A 35 12.89 -8.33 2.45
C PHE A 35 11.76 -9.09 3.15
N GLN A 36 10.51 -8.66 2.96
CA GLN A 36 9.34 -9.33 3.52
C GLN A 36 9.26 -10.79 3.10
N THR A 37 9.31 -11.06 1.78
CA THR A 37 9.27 -12.41 1.23
C THR A 37 10.40 -13.29 1.78
N LEU A 38 11.64 -12.78 1.77
CA LEU A 38 12.78 -13.54 2.29
C LEU A 38 12.67 -13.80 3.79
N ALA A 39 12.20 -12.83 4.58
CA ALA A 39 12.06 -12.97 6.01
C ALA A 39 10.98 -13.99 6.37
N HIS A 40 9.80 -13.90 5.75
CA HIS A 40 8.70 -14.85 5.93
C HIS A 40 9.11 -16.28 5.55
N LEU A 41 9.63 -16.49 4.35
CA LEU A 41 10.08 -17.81 3.91
C LEU A 41 11.25 -18.37 4.73
N THR A 42 12.13 -17.48 5.26
CA THR A 42 13.18 -17.90 6.19
C THR A 42 12.60 -18.35 7.53
N ASN A 43 11.62 -17.61 8.06
CA ASN A 43 10.95 -17.98 9.29
C ASN A 43 10.29 -19.34 9.16
N GLU A 44 9.54 -19.54 8.09
CA GLU A 44 8.80 -20.76 7.82
C GLU A 44 9.73 -21.98 7.60
N PHE A 45 10.64 -21.90 6.61
CA PHE A 45 11.42 -23.05 6.18
C PHE A 45 12.72 -23.30 6.98
N LEU A 46 13.26 -22.31 7.67
CA LEU A 46 14.54 -22.43 8.40
C LEU A 46 14.40 -22.25 9.91
N LEU A 47 13.38 -21.55 10.38
CA LEU A 47 13.20 -21.28 11.80
C LEU A 47 11.99 -22.01 12.41
N ASP A 48 11.31 -22.88 11.66
CA ASP A 48 10.12 -23.62 12.09
C ASP A 48 9.05 -22.67 12.68
N ASP A 49 8.81 -21.53 12.04
CA ASP A 49 7.83 -20.49 12.42
C ASP A 49 7.97 -19.96 13.86
N ARG A 50 9.22 -19.84 14.36
CA ARG A 50 9.48 -19.43 15.75
C ARG A 50 9.50 -17.94 15.99
N VAL A 51 9.49 -17.12 14.94
CA VAL A 51 9.66 -15.68 15.05
C VAL A 51 8.45 -14.95 14.46
N GLU A 52 7.39 -14.78 15.26
CA GLU A 52 6.16 -14.09 14.86
C GLU A 52 6.40 -12.75 14.12
N GLY A 53 7.43 -12.00 14.52
CA GLY A 53 7.78 -10.74 13.88
C GLY A 53 8.29 -10.86 12.43
N LEU A 54 8.56 -12.08 11.94
CA LEU A 54 8.97 -12.40 10.57
C LEU A 54 7.89 -13.14 9.77
N ASP A 55 6.79 -13.49 10.42
CA ASP A 55 5.64 -14.10 9.77
C ASP A 55 4.78 -13.02 9.12
N ALA A 56 4.57 -13.11 7.80
CA ALA A 56 3.77 -12.14 7.07
C ALA A 56 2.26 -12.34 7.27
N ASP A 57 1.81 -13.54 7.68
CA ASP A 57 0.40 -13.86 7.95
C ASP A 57 -0.08 -13.31 9.32
N VAL A 58 0.86 -12.94 10.20
CA VAL A 58 0.54 -12.39 11.52
C VAL A 58 0.52 -10.87 11.48
N GLU A 59 -0.59 -10.28 11.87
CA GLU A 59 -0.69 -8.82 11.97
C GLU A 59 0.07 -8.23 13.17
N GLY A 60 0.36 -6.92 13.09
CA GLY A 60 1.09 -6.22 14.15
C GLY A 60 2.61 -6.40 14.10
N ASN A 61 3.14 -6.97 13.05
CA ASN A 61 4.56 -7.16 12.81
C ASN A 61 5.20 -5.98 12.02
N ALA A 62 6.48 -6.11 11.66
CA ALA A 62 7.20 -5.08 10.90
C ALA A 62 6.64 -4.88 9.48
N PHE A 63 6.03 -5.90 8.89
CA PHE A 63 5.49 -5.87 7.52
C PHE A 63 4.15 -5.14 7.49
N THR A 64 3.24 -5.44 8.42
CA THR A 64 2.01 -4.68 8.66
C THR A 64 2.32 -3.20 8.86
N TRP A 65 3.34 -2.89 9.69
CA TRP A 65 3.77 -1.51 9.89
C TRP A 65 4.26 -0.88 8.58
N ALA A 66 5.01 -1.59 7.75
CA ALA A 66 5.50 -1.07 6.47
C ALA A 66 4.35 -0.81 5.49
N GLY A 67 3.35 -1.71 5.42
CA GLY A 67 2.11 -1.54 4.67
C GLY A 67 1.34 -0.30 5.11
N SER A 68 1.01 -0.22 6.40
CA SER A 68 0.34 0.94 7.01
C SER A 68 1.08 2.25 6.74
N ALA A 69 2.41 2.26 6.85
CA ALA A 69 3.22 3.45 6.57
C ALA A 69 3.16 3.85 5.09
N ALA A 70 3.15 2.88 4.16
CA ALA A 70 3.02 3.16 2.73
C ALA A 70 1.64 3.74 2.39
N VAL A 71 0.56 3.19 2.96
CA VAL A 71 -0.80 3.74 2.83
C VAL A 71 -0.88 5.15 3.43
N PHE A 72 -0.27 5.38 4.59
CA PHE A 72 -0.24 6.71 5.20
C PHE A 72 0.56 7.72 4.37
N ALA A 73 1.61 7.29 3.68
CA ALA A 73 2.33 8.15 2.74
C ALA A 73 1.45 8.60 1.56
N VAL A 74 0.52 7.76 1.09
CA VAL A 74 -0.52 8.17 0.12
C VAL A 74 -1.40 9.26 0.71
N ALA A 75 -1.84 9.12 1.97
CA ALA A 75 -2.65 10.14 2.65
C ALA A 75 -1.90 11.48 2.78
N ILE A 76 -0.61 11.46 3.16
CA ILE A 76 0.22 12.67 3.26
C ILE A 76 0.37 13.35 1.89
N ALA A 77 0.65 12.60 0.84
CA ALA A 77 0.76 13.16 -0.51
C ALA A 77 -0.58 13.78 -0.97
N ALA A 78 -1.71 13.13 -0.67
CA ALA A 78 -3.04 13.66 -0.94
C ALA A 78 -3.32 14.94 -0.15
N LEU A 79 -2.93 15.01 1.13
CA LEU A 79 -3.05 16.21 1.96
C LEU A 79 -2.25 17.38 1.37
N LEU A 80 -1.01 17.15 0.98
CA LEU A 80 -0.15 18.18 0.39
C LEU A 80 -0.77 18.76 -0.89
N HIS A 81 -1.31 17.90 -1.76
CA HIS A 81 -2.03 18.37 -2.95
C HIS A 81 -3.29 19.14 -2.58
N PHE A 82 -4.12 18.61 -1.68
CA PHE A 82 -5.36 19.24 -1.23
C PHE A 82 -5.14 20.64 -0.68
N VAL A 83 -4.05 20.86 0.06
CA VAL A 83 -3.71 22.17 0.63
C VAL A 83 -3.16 23.11 -0.44
N ALA A 84 -2.30 22.61 -1.33
CA ALA A 84 -1.57 23.43 -2.30
C ALA A 84 -2.40 23.81 -3.53
N PHE A 85 -3.33 22.96 -3.97
CA PHE A 85 -4.02 23.10 -5.24
C PHE A 85 -5.54 23.05 -5.08
N ARG A 86 -6.26 23.72 -6.02
CA ARG A 86 -7.72 23.68 -6.09
C ARG A 86 -8.25 22.58 -7.00
N GLU A 87 -7.42 22.15 -7.95
CA GLU A 87 -7.78 21.11 -8.92
C GLU A 87 -7.95 19.75 -8.22
N ARG A 88 -9.01 19.04 -8.56
CA ARG A 88 -9.32 17.72 -8.00
C ARG A 88 -9.32 17.67 -6.46
N ARG A 89 -9.59 18.79 -5.82
CA ARG A 89 -9.52 18.93 -4.37
C ARG A 89 -10.40 17.93 -3.62
N ARG A 90 -11.57 17.60 -4.21
CA ARG A 90 -12.50 16.63 -3.60
C ARG A 90 -11.94 15.20 -3.65
N GLU A 91 -11.42 14.81 -4.79
CA GLU A 91 -10.81 13.49 -5.00
C GLU A 91 -9.61 13.29 -4.06
N PHE A 92 -8.74 14.30 -3.93
CA PHE A 92 -7.62 14.26 -2.99
C PHE A 92 -8.06 14.24 -1.53
N LEU A 93 -9.13 14.95 -1.17
CA LEU A 93 -9.71 14.87 0.19
C LEU A 93 -10.27 13.47 0.48
N LEU A 94 -10.95 12.86 -0.47
CA LEU A 94 -11.45 11.49 -0.33
C LEU A 94 -10.30 10.48 -0.21
N VAL A 95 -9.25 10.60 -1.05
CA VAL A 95 -8.04 9.75 -0.92
C VAL A 95 -7.40 9.93 0.44
N LEU A 96 -7.25 11.15 0.91
CA LEU A 96 -6.74 11.44 2.26
C LEU A 96 -7.56 10.70 3.34
N GLY A 97 -8.89 10.82 3.30
CA GLY A 97 -9.78 10.19 4.28
C GLY A 97 -9.70 8.67 4.23
N VAL A 98 -9.85 8.08 3.04
CA VAL A 98 -9.86 6.62 2.88
C VAL A 98 -8.48 6.01 3.17
N ALA A 99 -7.38 6.63 2.69
CA ALA A 99 -6.04 6.15 2.99
C ALA A 99 -5.69 6.26 4.47
N THR A 100 -6.13 7.33 5.16
CA THR A 100 -5.96 7.43 6.61
C THR A 100 -6.74 6.33 7.34
N LEU A 101 -7.97 6.05 6.90
CA LEU A 101 -8.79 4.99 7.47
C LEU A 101 -8.12 3.62 7.26
N PHE A 102 -7.65 3.31 6.05
CA PHE A 102 -6.97 2.04 5.77
C PHE A 102 -5.69 1.88 6.59
N SER A 103 -4.84 2.92 6.66
CA SER A 103 -3.62 2.87 7.48
C SER A 103 -3.91 2.67 8.97
N LEU A 104 -4.98 3.30 9.50
CA LEU A 104 -5.40 3.11 10.88
C LEU A 104 -5.95 1.70 11.10
N ASP A 105 -6.76 1.24 10.18
CA ASP A 105 -7.41 -0.05 10.24
C ASP A 105 -6.42 -1.21 10.20
N ASP A 106 -5.45 -1.16 9.29
CA ASP A 106 -4.35 -2.10 9.17
C ASP A 106 -3.51 -2.18 10.47
N ALA A 107 -3.28 -1.03 11.11
CA ALA A 107 -2.57 -0.99 12.40
C ALA A 107 -3.41 -1.47 13.61
N THR A 108 -4.74 -1.51 13.50
CA THR A 108 -5.65 -1.74 14.65
C THR A 108 -6.63 -2.89 14.45
N GLN A 109 -6.64 -3.52 13.26
CA GLN A 109 -7.50 -4.67 12.92
C GLN A 109 -9.01 -4.38 13.12
N ILE A 110 -9.46 -3.16 12.84
CA ILE A 110 -10.87 -2.78 13.05
C ILE A 110 -11.78 -3.63 12.18
N HIS A 111 -11.41 -3.86 10.91
CA HIS A 111 -12.23 -4.62 9.96
C HIS A 111 -12.46 -6.07 10.42
N GLU A 112 -11.45 -6.75 10.94
CA GLU A 112 -11.56 -8.11 11.48
C GLU A 112 -12.42 -8.14 12.73
N ARG A 113 -12.18 -7.21 13.66
CA ARG A 113 -12.96 -7.11 14.91
C ARG A 113 -14.44 -6.83 14.64
N ILE A 114 -14.75 -5.99 13.64
CA ILE A 114 -16.13 -5.76 13.22
C ILE A 114 -16.69 -7.03 12.57
N ALA A 115 -15.94 -7.69 11.70
CA ALA A 115 -16.38 -8.91 11.03
C ALA A 115 -16.68 -10.02 12.04
N LEU A 116 -15.76 -10.28 13.00
CA LEU A 116 -15.96 -11.23 14.08
C LEU A 116 -17.23 -10.90 14.88
N LYS A 117 -17.34 -9.68 15.37
CA LYS A 117 -18.48 -9.28 16.20
C LYS A 117 -19.81 -9.38 15.47
N VAL A 118 -19.87 -8.99 14.21
CA VAL A 118 -21.10 -9.11 13.39
C VAL A 118 -21.39 -10.57 13.06
N GLY A 119 -20.35 -11.34 12.74
CA GLY A 119 -20.51 -12.76 12.42
C GLY A 119 -21.01 -13.58 13.61
N GLU A 120 -20.41 -13.40 14.79
CA GLU A 120 -20.78 -14.10 16.00
C GLU A 120 -22.13 -13.62 16.55
N ASP A 121 -22.27 -12.31 16.85
CA ASP A 121 -23.39 -11.75 17.58
C ASP A 121 -24.69 -11.72 16.75
N LEU A 122 -24.61 -11.45 15.44
CA LEU A 122 -25.78 -11.28 14.58
C LEU A 122 -26.10 -12.51 13.71
N LEU A 123 -25.08 -13.26 13.28
CA LEU A 123 -25.25 -14.36 12.34
C LEU A 123 -25.04 -15.74 13.00
N GLY A 124 -24.53 -15.80 14.21
CA GLY A 124 -24.22 -17.03 14.93
C GLY A 124 -23.15 -17.89 14.25
N LEU A 125 -22.23 -17.24 13.51
CA LEU A 125 -21.15 -17.93 12.82
C LEU A 125 -20.00 -18.23 13.77
N PRO A 126 -19.28 -19.34 13.59
CA PRO A 126 -18.02 -19.58 14.29
C PRO A 126 -16.95 -18.58 13.80
N ASP A 127 -15.96 -18.28 14.66
CA ASP A 127 -14.92 -17.25 14.48
C ASP A 127 -14.26 -17.30 13.11
N TYR A 128 -13.85 -18.52 12.69
CA TYR A 128 -13.19 -18.73 11.39
C TYR A 128 -14.07 -18.40 10.17
N ALA A 129 -15.38 -18.43 10.32
CA ALA A 129 -16.31 -18.02 9.27
C ALA A 129 -16.68 -16.54 9.39
N ALA A 130 -16.76 -16.04 10.62
CA ALA A 130 -17.08 -14.66 10.93
C ALA A 130 -15.99 -13.70 10.41
N VAL A 131 -14.71 -14.02 10.63
CA VAL A 131 -13.60 -13.19 10.18
C VAL A 131 -13.63 -12.95 8.67
N ARG A 132 -14.06 -13.94 7.88
CA ARG A 132 -14.14 -13.83 6.41
C ARG A 132 -15.14 -12.79 5.90
N LEU A 133 -16.03 -12.29 6.77
CA LEU A 133 -16.98 -11.24 6.42
C LEU A 133 -16.30 -9.88 6.20
N TRP A 134 -15.05 -9.70 6.63
CA TRP A 134 -14.36 -8.43 6.50
C TRP A 134 -14.35 -7.91 5.06
N LEU A 135 -14.11 -8.79 4.09
CA LEU A 135 -14.08 -8.42 2.68
C LEU A 135 -15.41 -7.81 2.21
N LEU A 136 -16.54 -8.33 2.70
CA LEU A 136 -17.86 -7.80 2.34
C LEU A 136 -18.04 -6.35 2.82
N PHE A 137 -17.57 -6.03 4.02
CA PHE A 137 -17.66 -4.67 4.57
C PHE A 137 -16.64 -3.72 3.96
N TYR A 138 -15.45 -4.24 3.60
CA TYR A 138 -14.36 -3.45 3.05
C TYR A 138 -14.48 -3.22 1.54
N LEU A 139 -15.14 -4.12 0.82
CA LEU A 139 -15.26 -4.05 -0.65
C LEU A 139 -15.71 -2.68 -1.18
N PRO A 140 -16.73 -1.99 -0.59
CA PRO A 140 -17.10 -0.65 -1.04
C PRO A 140 -15.97 0.38 -0.91
N LEU A 141 -15.18 0.31 0.16
CA LEU A 141 -14.05 1.21 0.39
C LEU A 141 -12.86 0.89 -0.53
N LEU A 142 -12.59 -0.39 -0.78
CA LEU A 142 -11.59 -0.83 -1.75
C LEU A 142 -11.94 -0.36 -3.16
N LEU A 143 -13.18 -0.52 -3.58
CA LEU A 143 -13.66 -0.04 -4.88
C LEU A 143 -13.59 1.48 -4.98
N LEU A 144 -13.97 2.20 -3.93
CA LEU A 144 -13.86 3.66 -3.88
C LEU A 144 -12.39 4.09 -4.00
N MET A 145 -11.48 3.50 -3.23
CA MET A 145 -10.05 3.83 -3.29
C MET A 145 -9.48 3.53 -4.67
N GLY A 146 -9.77 2.36 -5.23
CA GLY A 146 -9.34 1.97 -6.57
C GLY A 146 -9.81 2.96 -7.64
N ALA A 147 -11.09 3.36 -7.61
CA ALA A 147 -11.63 4.35 -8.53
C ALA A 147 -10.96 5.73 -8.37
N LEU A 148 -10.72 6.18 -7.13
CA LEU A 148 -10.04 7.44 -6.86
C LEU A 148 -8.60 7.43 -7.36
N LEU A 149 -7.83 6.38 -7.06
CA LEU A 149 -6.44 6.24 -7.54
C LEU A 149 -6.39 6.17 -9.06
N TRP A 150 -7.34 5.49 -9.71
CA TRP A 150 -7.45 5.46 -11.16
C TRP A 150 -7.70 6.85 -11.75
N ILE A 151 -8.70 7.56 -11.23
CA ILE A 151 -9.01 8.93 -11.65
C ILE A 151 -7.80 9.84 -11.49
N LEU A 152 -7.11 9.77 -10.35
CA LEU A 152 -5.92 10.59 -10.10
C LEU A 152 -4.77 10.21 -11.05
N ALA A 153 -4.59 8.93 -11.35
CA ALA A 153 -3.55 8.45 -12.27
C ALA A 153 -3.65 9.02 -13.70
N GLU A 154 -4.86 9.42 -14.12
CA GLU A 154 -5.08 10.06 -15.42
C GLU A 154 -4.78 11.56 -15.40
N HIS A 155 -4.82 12.20 -14.23
CA HIS A 155 -4.75 13.65 -14.10
C HIS A 155 -3.42 14.17 -13.56
N VAL A 156 -2.64 13.32 -12.90
CA VAL A 156 -1.34 13.72 -12.36
C VAL A 156 -0.22 13.59 -13.41
N TRP A 157 0.95 14.12 -13.10
CA TRP A 157 2.15 13.99 -13.94
C TRP A 157 2.36 12.56 -14.46
N GLY A 158 2.52 12.40 -15.78
CA GLY A 158 2.41 11.12 -16.49
C GLY A 158 3.22 9.95 -15.91
N PRO A 159 4.53 10.09 -15.56
CA PRO A 159 5.27 9.02 -14.91
C PRO A 159 4.71 8.65 -13.52
N GLY A 160 4.27 9.63 -12.73
CA GLY A 160 3.57 9.41 -11.46
C GLY A 160 2.26 8.65 -11.63
N GLY A 161 1.46 9.04 -12.64
CA GLY A 161 0.22 8.35 -13.00
C GLY A 161 0.44 6.90 -13.46
N ARG A 162 1.55 6.62 -14.16
CA ARG A 162 1.91 5.22 -14.50
C ARG A 162 2.26 4.39 -13.27
N ALA A 163 3.00 4.97 -12.32
CA ALA A 163 3.32 4.29 -11.06
C ALA A 163 2.06 4.01 -10.23
N LEU A 164 1.11 4.97 -10.18
CA LEU A 164 -0.20 4.77 -9.55
C LEU A 164 -0.98 3.62 -10.19
N ARG A 165 -1.05 3.56 -11.52
CA ARG A 165 -1.74 2.45 -12.21
C ARG A 165 -1.07 1.10 -11.97
N LEU A 166 0.26 1.06 -11.96
CA LEU A 166 0.99 -0.17 -11.65
C LEU A 166 0.74 -0.60 -10.20
N GLY A 167 0.83 0.33 -9.24
CA GLY A 167 0.50 0.06 -7.84
C GLY A 167 -0.92 -0.47 -7.67
N LEU A 168 -1.91 0.19 -8.30
CA LEU A 168 -3.30 -0.27 -8.30
C LEU A 168 -3.43 -1.66 -8.95
N GLY A 169 -2.69 -1.93 -10.02
CA GLY A 169 -2.67 -3.25 -10.66
C GLY A 169 -2.18 -4.35 -9.72
N LEU A 170 -1.15 -4.09 -8.90
CA LEU A 170 -0.67 -5.03 -7.89
C LEU A 170 -1.72 -5.24 -6.78
N LEU A 171 -2.34 -4.16 -6.27
CA LEU A 171 -3.41 -4.25 -5.27
C LEU A 171 -4.62 -5.03 -5.78
N VAL A 172 -5.00 -4.86 -7.04
CA VAL A 172 -6.08 -5.64 -7.66
C VAL A 172 -5.65 -7.10 -7.85
N ALA A 173 -4.37 -7.35 -8.11
CA ALA A 173 -3.85 -8.71 -8.27
C ALA A 173 -3.73 -9.46 -6.92
N SER A 174 -3.65 -8.78 -5.78
CA SER A 174 -3.67 -9.44 -4.46
C SER A 174 -5.05 -10.04 -4.14
N ILE A 175 -6.14 -9.37 -4.54
CA ILE A 175 -7.52 -9.81 -4.24
C ILE A 175 -7.81 -11.27 -4.64
N PRO A 176 -7.53 -11.75 -5.87
CA PRO A 176 -7.75 -13.17 -6.18
C PRO A 176 -6.86 -14.12 -5.39
N VAL A 177 -5.66 -13.68 -4.99
CA VAL A 177 -4.75 -14.48 -4.14
C VAL A 177 -5.36 -14.65 -2.74
N GLU A 178 -5.85 -13.56 -2.15
CA GLU A 178 -6.61 -13.55 -0.90
C GLU A 178 -7.86 -14.46 -0.97
N ILE A 179 -8.68 -14.30 -2.03
CA ILE A 179 -9.89 -15.12 -2.22
C ILE A 179 -9.54 -16.62 -2.29
N VAL A 180 -8.44 -16.97 -2.96
CA VAL A 180 -7.97 -18.36 -2.99
C VAL A 180 -7.65 -18.84 -1.57
N GLY A 181 -6.93 -18.04 -0.76
CA GLY A 181 -6.66 -18.35 0.64
C GLY A 181 -7.94 -18.55 1.46
N LEU A 182 -8.91 -17.65 1.32
CA LEU A 182 -10.21 -17.74 2.01
C LEU A 182 -11.00 -19.01 1.66
N VAL A 183 -10.85 -19.53 0.44
CA VAL A 183 -11.57 -20.74 -0.04
C VAL A 183 -10.82 -22.03 0.28
N THR A 184 -9.49 -22.00 0.21
CA THR A 184 -8.65 -23.21 0.31
C THR A 184 -8.17 -23.50 1.72
N ARG A 185 -8.12 -22.50 2.63
CA ARG A 185 -7.80 -22.75 4.04
C ARG A 185 -8.78 -23.79 4.59
N PRO A 186 -8.29 -24.93 5.10
CA PRO A 186 -9.17 -25.92 5.70
C PRO A 186 -9.93 -25.29 6.87
N LEU A 187 -11.17 -25.69 7.07
CA LEU A 187 -12.02 -25.30 8.19
C LEU A 187 -11.55 -25.93 9.53
N SER A 188 -10.31 -26.40 9.62
CA SER A 188 -9.71 -27.06 10.78
C SER A 188 -8.52 -26.27 11.28
N GLU A 189 -8.42 -26.15 12.61
CA GLU A 189 -7.44 -25.38 13.35
C GLU A 189 -5.96 -25.84 13.23
N ASP A 190 -5.66 -26.89 12.45
CA ASP A 190 -4.41 -27.67 12.60
C ASP A 190 -3.47 -27.64 11.38
N GLY A 191 -3.40 -26.63 10.57
CA GLY A 191 -2.53 -26.82 9.42
C GLY A 191 -1.94 -25.60 8.73
N HIS A 192 -0.72 -25.25 9.10
CA HIS A 192 0.19 -24.54 8.19
C HIS A 192 0.72 -25.54 7.15
N GLU A 193 0.23 -25.47 5.93
CA GLU A 193 0.79 -26.21 4.81
C GLU A 193 1.67 -25.27 3.98
N ALA A 194 2.89 -25.68 3.65
CA ALA A 194 3.87 -24.92 2.85
C ALA A 194 3.31 -24.24 1.58
N PRO A 195 2.27 -24.75 0.89
CA PRO A 195 1.59 -24.03 -0.18
C PRO A 195 0.89 -22.73 0.24
N ASP A 196 0.46 -22.62 1.51
CA ASP A 196 -0.20 -21.41 2.01
C ASP A 196 0.81 -20.28 2.26
N ASP A 197 2.00 -20.62 2.77
CA ASP A 197 3.07 -19.66 3.05
C ASP A 197 3.55 -18.95 1.79
N LEU A 198 3.68 -19.67 0.68
CA LEU A 198 4.03 -19.05 -0.59
C LEU A 198 2.91 -18.14 -1.11
N ARG A 199 1.67 -18.52 -0.89
CA ARG A 199 0.50 -17.69 -1.22
C ARG A 199 0.52 -16.40 -0.42
N VAL A 200 0.69 -16.50 0.91
CA VAL A 200 0.80 -15.33 1.81
C VAL A 200 1.95 -14.42 1.38
N ALA A 201 3.13 -14.96 1.12
CA ALA A 201 4.27 -14.18 0.66
C ALA A 201 3.98 -13.42 -0.66
N VAL A 202 3.23 -14.02 -1.58
CA VAL A 202 2.83 -13.40 -2.85
C VAL A 202 1.78 -12.31 -2.61
N GLU A 203 0.77 -12.60 -1.84
CA GLU A 203 -0.33 -11.71 -1.51
C GLU A 203 0.18 -10.43 -0.83
N GLU A 204 0.84 -10.59 0.30
CA GLU A 204 1.43 -9.50 1.08
C GLU A 204 2.45 -8.70 0.27
N GLY A 205 3.26 -9.40 -0.54
CA GLY A 205 4.20 -8.75 -1.45
C GLY A 205 3.52 -7.89 -2.52
N LEU A 206 2.39 -8.33 -3.07
CA LEU A 206 1.60 -7.55 -4.02
C LEU A 206 0.98 -6.32 -3.35
N GLU A 207 0.47 -6.46 -2.13
CA GLU A 207 -0.13 -5.36 -1.38
C GLU A 207 0.90 -4.31 -0.99
N LEU A 208 1.98 -4.70 -0.34
CA LEU A 208 3.05 -3.80 0.06
C LEU A 208 3.65 -3.09 -1.16
N GLY A 209 3.99 -3.85 -2.22
CA GLY A 209 4.51 -3.30 -3.46
C GLY A 209 3.53 -2.32 -4.11
N GLY A 210 2.25 -2.65 -4.11
CA GLY A 210 1.16 -1.82 -4.62
C GLY A 210 1.06 -0.47 -3.90
N TRP A 211 1.02 -0.48 -2.58
CA TRP A 211 0.94 0.73 -1.78
C TRP A 211 2.20 1.59 -1.87
N VAL A 212 3.40 1.00 -1.84
CA VAL A 212 4.66 1.75 -1.99
C VAL A 212 4.74 2.43 -3.36
N LEU A 213 4.33 1.75 -4.44
CA LEU A 213 4.31 2.35 -5.77
C LEU A 213 3.24 3.45 -5.89
N ALA A 214 2.07 3.27 -5.30
CA ALA A 214 1.04 4.30 -5.26
C ALA A 214 1.53 5.55 -4.51
N ALA A 215 2.14 5.37 -3.34
CA ALA A 215 2.72 6.44 -2.55
C ALA A 215 3.83 7.19 -3.33
N ALA A 216 4.75 6.45 -3.96
CA ALA A 216 5.84 7.02 -4.75
C ALA A 216 5.30 7.81 -5.96
N GLY A 217 4.32 7.25 -6.67
CA GLY A 217 3.69 7.88 -7.83
C GLY A 217 3.02 9.20 -7.47
N LEU A 218 2.23 9.20 -6.40
CA LEU A 218 1.50 10.38 -5.94
C LEU A 218 2.45 11.44 -5.38
N THR A 219 3.42 11.04 -4.56
CA THR A 219 4.44 11.95 -3.99
C THR A 219 5.26 12.63 -5.09
N ALA A 220 5.72 11.86 -6.08
CA ALA A 220 6.48 12.43 -7.21
C ALA A 220 5.62 13.41 -8.03
N ALA A 221 4.36 13.07 -8.28
CA ALA A 221 3.44 13.93 -9.01
C ALA A 221 3.17 15.26 -8.27
N VAL A 222 2.94 15.19 -6.97
CA VAL A 222 2.74 16.37 -6.11
C VAL A 222 4.00 17.23 -6.07
N ALA A 223 5.18 16.62 -5.94
CA ALA A 223 6.45 17.37 -5.95
C ALA A 223 6.68 18.11 -7.27
N VAL A 224 6.40 17.48 -8.41
CA VAL A 224 6.47 18.12 -9.74
C VAL A 224 5.49 19.27 -9.83
N ALA A 225 4.25 19.09 -9.40
CA ALA A 225 3.23 20.13 -9.43
C ALA A 225 3.62 21.34 -8.56
N LEU A 226 4.11 21.10 -7.33
CA LEU A 226 4.57 22.16 -6.41
C LEU A 226 5.76 22.95 -6.97
N MET A 227 6.70 22.27 -7.62
CA MET A 227 7.86 22.95 -8.21
C MET A 227 7.48 23.79 -9.44
N ARG A 228 6.56 23.32 -10.28
CA ARG A 228 6.02 24.10 -11.40
C ARG A 228 5.29 25.35 -10.91
N PHE A 229 4.41 25.21 -9.93
CA PHE A 229 3.67 26.32 -9.33
C PHE A 229 4.56 27.44 -8.77
N ARG A 230 5.79 27.13 -8.35
CA ARG A 230 6.75 28.12 -7.86
C ARG A 230 7.50 28.85 -8.97
N GLN A 231 7.45 28.36 -10.20
CA GLN A 231 8.15 28.94 -11.35
C GLN A 231 7.25 29.90 -12.15
N ASP A 232 5.92 29.76 -12.02
CA ASP A 232 4.91 30.65 -12.56
C ASP A 232 4.66 31.84 -11.62
#